data_f4c4d0e75e1187099e596819ab9f6b07
#
_entry.id   f4c4d0e75e1187099e596819ab9f6b07
#
_cell.length_a   1.000
_cell.length_b   1.000
_cell.length_c   1.000
_cell.angle_alpha   90.00
_cell.angle_beta   90.00
_cell.angle_gamma   90.00
#
_symmetry.space_group_name_H-M   'P 1'
#
loop_
_entity.id
_entity.type
_entity.pdbx_description
1 polymer ?
#
loop_
_entity_poly.entity_id
_entity_poly.type
_entity_poly.pdbx_seq_one_letter_code
_entity_poly.pdbx_strand_id
1 'polypeptide(L)'
;MTSHPTALISSKAKIGKNVTIGAYSIIHDNVEIGENTTIGPYCELGVTNHLSEGKKLIIGANSHIRSRCTFYEGSKFGEKLITGHSVTVREKTNAGNNFQIGTLSDIQGHCTIGDYVRTHSNVHIGQHSSIGSFVWIFPYVVLTNDPHPPSEIMQGVTIMDFAVIATMSVILPGATISEGVFIGAQSCVGGKTEADSFYAGSPAKKIGPTSKIKLKDGTGNPAYPWRTHFKRGYPTEIVEQWNKSQF
;
A
#
# COMPACT_ATOMS: atom_id res chain seq x y z
N MET A 1 17.35 -14.62 16.31
CA MET A 1 17.64 -13.27 15.79
C MET A 1 19.10 -13.23 15.37
N THR A 2 19.37 -12.68 14.18
CA THR A 2 20.73 -12.37 13.70
C THR A 2 20.77 -10.88 13.35
N SER A 3 21.71 -10.12 13.93
CA SER A 3 21.85 -8.69 13.66
C SER A 3 23.27 -8.35 13.26
N HIS A 4 23.43 -7.41 12.35
CA HIS A 4 24.75 -6.86 12.03
C HIS A 4 25.32 -6.11 13.24
N PRO A 5 26.64 -6.19 13.55
CA PRO A 5 27.24 -5.55 14.74
C PRO A 5 27.03 -4.04 14.83
N THR A 6 26.77 -3.37 13.70
CA THR A 6 26.51 -1.90 13.66
C THR A 6 25.02 -1.56 13.79
N ALA A 7 24.12 -2.51 13.93
CA ALA A 7 22.72 -2.24 14.17
C ALA A 7 22.50 -1.78 15.61
N LEU A 8 21.69 -0.76 15.82
CA LEU A 8 21.27 -0.27 17.12
C LEU A 8 19.86 -0.79 17.43
N ILE A 9 19.74 -1.68 18.41
CA ILE A 9 18.47 -2.32 18.74
C ILE A 9 18.16 -2.05 20.20
N SER A 10 17.03 -1.40 20.47
CA SER A 10 16.58 -1.18 21.84
C SER A 10 16.30 -2.51 22.55
N SER A 11 16.70 -2.58 23.81
CA SER A 11 16.40 -3.73 24.69
C SER A 11 14.90 -3.87 25.00
N LYS A 12 14.09 -2.85 24.74
CA LYS A 12 12.64 -2.87 24.90
C LYS A 12 11.90 -3.34 23.65
N ALA A 13 12.56 -3.35 22.48
CA ALA A 13 11.97 -3.87 21.25
C ALA A 13 11.71 -5.38 21.37
N LYS A 14 10.58 -5.82 20.82
CA LYS A 14 10.22 -7.23 20.77
C LYS A 14 10.54 -7.80 19.40
N ILE A 15 11.53 -8.66 19.34
CA ILE A 15 12.03 -9.26 18.11
C ILE A 15 11.70 -10.75 18.05
N GLY A 16 10.99 -11.18 17.06
CA GLY A 16 10.59 -12.57 16.83
C GLY A 16 11.77 -13.51 16.52
N LYS A 17 11.48 -14.79 16.40
CA LYS A 17 12.46 -15.81 16.01
C LYS A 17 12.91 -15.58 14.55
N ASN A 18 14.16 -15.96 14.25
CA ASN A 18 14.73 -15.91 12.91
C ASN A 18 14.66 -14.52 12.22
N VAL A 19 14.53 -13.44 12.97
CA VAL A 19 14.61 -12.08 12.41
C VAL A 19 16.05 -11.75 12.08
N THR A 20 16.28 -11.16 10.91
CA THR A 20 17.58 -10.65 10.45
C THR A 20 17.54 -9.12 10.36
N ILE A 21 18.55 -8.43 10.92
CA ILE A 21 18.63 -6.95 10.92
C ILE A 21 19.96 -6.52 10.29
N GLY A 22 19.86 -5.74 9.22
CA GLY A 22 20.99 -5.25 8.43
C GLY A 22 21.81 -4.15 9.10
N ALA A 23 22.95 -3.86 8.51
CA ALA A 23 23.91 -2.88 9.00
C ALA A 23 23.31 -1.47 9.15
N TYR A 24 23.72 -0.76 10.20
CA TYR A 24 23.34 0.63 10.48
C TYR A 24 21.83 0.87 10.59
N SER A 25 21.06 -0.16 10.88
CA SER A 25 19.62 -0.04 11.13
C SER A 25 19.38 0.28 12.60
N ILE A 26 18.34 1.07 12.87
CA ILE A 26 17.93 1.50 14.22
C ILE A 26 16.54 0.94 14.49
N ILE A 27 16.39 0.20 15.60
CA ILE A 27 15.12 -0.32 16.08
C ILE A 27 14.85 0.33 17.44
N HIS A 28 13.83 1.18 17.49
CA HIS A 28 13.48 1.94 18.69
C HIS A 28 12.66 1.12 19.72
N ASP A 29 12.33 1.74 20.86
CA ASP A 29 11.72 1.10 22.03
C ASP A 29 10.38 0.42 21.74
N ASN A 30 9.49 1.11 21.03
CA ASN A 30 8.11 0.71 20.81
C ASN A 30 7.92 -0.11 19.51
N VAL A 31 8.83 -1.03 19.21
CA VAL A 31 8.80 -1.84 18.01
C VAL A 31 8.56 -3.32 18.34
N GLU A 32 7.61 -3.92 17.63
CA GLU A 32 7.38 -5.38 17.63
C GLU A 32 7.57 -5.92 16.20
N ILE A 33 8.48 -6.87 16.02
CA ILE A 33 8.76 -7.50 14.71
C ILE A 33 8.44 -8.99 14.79
N GLY A 34 7.55 -9.46 13.91
CA GLY A 34 7.17 -10.87 13.80
C GLY A 34 8.32 -11.75 13.31
N GLU A 35 8.19 -13.04 13.53
CA GLU A 35 9.23 -14.03 13.18
C GLU A 35 9.53 -14.11 11.69
N ASN A 36 10.70 -14.65 11.33
CA ASN A 36 11.17 -14.85 9.96
C ASN A 36 11.21 -13.56 9.12
N THR A 37 11.30 -12.39 9.75
CA THR A 37 11.31 -11.08 9.09
C THR A 37 12.74 -10.62 8.82
N THR A 38 12.95 -10.02 7.66
CA THR A 38 14.23 -9.45 7.27
C THR A 38 14.13 -7.92 7.18
N ILE A 39 15.02 -7.23 7.90
CA ILE A 39 15.20 -5.78 7.84
C ILE A 39 16.52 -5.50 7.13
N GLY A 40 16.45 -4.77 6.03
CA GLY A 40 17.63 -4.34 5.25
C GLY A 40 18.49 -3.33 5.99
N PRO A 41 19.64 -2.95 5.44
CA PRO A 41 20.53 -1.96 6.06
C PRO A 41 19.95 -0.52 6.00
N TYR A 42 20.40 0.31 6.95
CA TYR A 42 20.02 1.71 7.06
C TYR A 42 18.52 1.95 7.24
N CYS A 43 17.79 1.02 7.83
CA CYS A 43 16.38 1.22 8.18
C CYS A 43 16.26 1.87 9.55
N GLU A 44 15.21 2.67 9.74
CA GLU A 44 14.84 3.24 11.03
C GLU A 44 13.39 2.88 11.36
N LEU A 45 13.19 2.07 12.39
CA LEU A 45 11.89 1.53 12.76
C LEU A 45 11.48 2.01 14.15
N GLY A 46 10.29 2.60 14.23
CA GLY A 46 9.74 3.13 15.47
C GLY A 46 10.12 4.58 15.73
N VAL A 47 10.26 5.41 14.67
CA VAL A 47 10.47 6.85 14.82
C VAL A 47 9.32 7.47 15.59
N THR A 48 9.63 8.22 16.65
CA THR A 48 8.62 8.88 17.48
C THR A 48 8.26 10.25 16.95
N ASN A 49 6.99 10.62 17.09
CA ASN A 49 6.52 11.98 17.00
C ASN A 49 5.31 12.20 17.93
N HIS A 50 4.86 13.43 18.06
CA HIS A 50 3.72 13.76 18.93
C HIS A 50 2.38 13.16 18.47
N LEU A 51 2.27 12.74 17.21
CA LEU A 51 1.06 12.15 16.62
C LEU A 51 0.98 10.64 16.81
N SER A 52 2.08 9.96 17.11
CA SER A 52 2.10 8.51 17.34
C SER A 52 1.51 8.10 18.69
N GLU A 53 1.40 9.03 19.65
CA GLU A 53 0.78 8.83 20.96
C GLU A 53 1.41 7.67 21.76
N GLY A 54 2.69 7.37 21.54
CA GLY A 54 3.39 6.27 22.20
C GLY A 54 2.86 4.87 21.84
N LYS A 55 2.07 4.74 20.77
CA LYS A 55 1.59 3.45 20.28
C LYS A 55 2.71 2.72 19.55
N LYS A 56 2.67 1.39 19.60
CA LYS A 56 3.73 0.56 19.01
C LYS A 56 3.69 0.56 17.48
N LEU A 57 4.87 0.45 16.87
CA LEU A 57 5.02 -0.06 15.52
C LEU A 57 4.98 -1.60 15.58
N ILE A 58 4.07 -2.22 14.83
CA ILE A 58 3.95 -3.68 14.75
C ILE A 58 4.16 -4.10 13.29
N ILE A 59 5.14 -4.97 13.06
CA ILE A 59 5.41 -5.57 11.76
C ILE A 59 5.15 -7.09 11.87
N GLY A 60 4.21 -7.60 11.08
CA GLY A 60 3.83 -9.01 11.07
C GLY A 60 4.96 -9.92 10.59
N ALA A 61 4.79 -11.22 10.82
CA ALA A 61 5.76 -12.25 10.47
C ALA A 61 6.03 -12.35 8.96
N ASN A 62 7.15 -12.98 8.60
CA ASN A 62 7.53 -13.26 7.22
C ASN A 62 7.66 -12.00 6.33
N SER A 63 7.93 -10.85 6.93
CA SER A 63 8.06 -9.57 6.24
C SER A 63 9.47 -9.32 5.70
N HIS A 64 9.56 -8.52 4.65
CA HIS A 64 10.84 -8.15 4.04
C HIS A 64 10.89 -6.64 3.82
N ILE A 65 11.56 -5.92 4.70
CA ILE A 65 11.79 -4.47 4.60
C ILE A 65 13.15 -4.24 4.00
N ARG A 66 13.20 -3.63 2.82
CA ARG A 66 14.47 -3.33 2.14
C ARG A 66 15.14 -2.09 2.74
N SER A 67 16.33 -1.77 2.23
CA SER A 67 17.19 -0.74 2.81
C SER A 67 16.58 0.68 2.79
N ARG A 68 17.03 1.51 3.76
CA ARG A 68 16.68 2.93 3.89
C ARG A 68 15.20 3.21 4.09
N CYS A 69 14.48 2.28 4.70
CA CYS A 69 13.07 2.48 5.01
C CYS A 69 12.91 3.10 6.41
N THR A 70 11.95 4.00 6.54
CA THR A 70 11.61 4.68 7.79
C THR A 70 10.16 4.41 8.16
N PHE A 71 9.93 3.86 9.34
CA PHE A 71 8.59 3.57 9.86
C PHE A 71 8.40 4.25 11.21
N TYR A 72 7.32 5.00 11.33
CA TYR A 72 6.96 5.68 12.57
C TYR A 72 6.18 4.76 13.51
N GLU A 73 6.23 5.08 14.80
CA GLU A 73 5.40 4.44 15.82
C GLU A 73 3.90 4.56 15.49
N GLY A 74 3.09 3.73 16.14
CA GLY A 74 1.63 3.75 16.03
C GLY A 74 1.08 3.06 14.80
N SER A 75 1.94 2.52 13.92
CA SER A 75 1.51 1.82 12.72
C SER A 75 1.52 0.31 12.90
N LYS A 76 0.61 -0.38 12.21
CA LYS A 76 0.47 -1.85 12.29
C LYS A 76 0.35 -2.44 10.89
N PHE A 77 1.17 -3.46 10.64
CA PHE A 77 1.19 -4.23 9.39
C PHE A 77 0.94 -5.71 9.70
N GLY A 78 0.10 -6.35 8.89
CA GLY A 78 -0.08 -7.79 8.92
C GLY A 78 1.17 -8.55 8.44
N GLU A 79 1.02 -9.84 8.20
CA GLU A 79 2.10 -10.70 7.75
C GLU A 79 2.49 -10.42 6.29
N LYS A 80 3.75 -10.77 5.96
CA LYS A 80 4.28 -10.71 4.59
C LYS A 80 4.27 -9.30 3.99
N LEU A 81 4.53 -8.27 4.83
CA LEU A 81 4.83 -6.93 4.33
C LEU A 81 6.12 -6.98 3.50
N ILE A 82 6.07 -6.44 2.29
CA ILE A 82 7.25 -6.31 1.42
C ILE A 82 7.42 -4.84 1.02
N THR A 83 8.61 -4.28 1.26
CA THR A 83 8.91 -2.93 0.79
C THR A 83 9.93 -2.92 -0.34
N GLY A 84 9.89 -1.89 -1.17
CA GLY A 84 11.02 -1.42 -1.94
C GLY A 84 12.06 -0.72 -1.04
N HIS A 85 13.00 -0.03 -1.65
CA HIS A 85 14.00 0.78 -0.94
C HIS A 85 13.47 2.18 -0.64
N SER A 86 13.96 2.80 0.43
CA SER A 86 13.66 4.20 0.77
C SER A 86 12.16 4.51 0.86
N VAL A 87 11.42 3.61 1.50
CA VAL A 87 9.99 3.79 1.79
C VAL A 87 9.85 4.52 3.12
N THR A 88 8.94 5.50 3.17
CA THR A 88 8.56 6.19 4.40
C THR A 88 7.10 5.87 4.74
N VAL A 89 6.85 5.45 5.98
CA VAL A 89 5.50 5.22 6.49
C VAL A 89 5.33 5.95 7.81
N ARG A 90 4.45 6.94 7.83
CA ARG A 90 4.15 7.70 9.03
C ARG A 90 3.16 6.97 9.94
N GLU A 91 2.95 7.55 11.11
CA GLU A 91 2.16 7.04 12.23
C GLU A 91 0.72 6.65 11.86
N LYS A 92 0.14 5.75 12.65
CA LYS A 92 -1.28 5.36 12.55
C LYS A 92 -1.71 4.81 11.18
N THR A 93 -0.78 4.19 10.45
CA THR A 93 -1.09 3.40 9.27
C THR A 93 -1.40 1.97 9.68
N ASN A 94 -2.58 1.46 9.33
CA ASN A 94 -2.99 0.08 9.58
C ASN A 94 -3.13 -0.65 8.23
N ALA A 95 -2.30 -1.64 7.99
CA ALA A 95 -2.34 -2.43 6.76
C ALA A 95 -2.54 -3.93 7.06
N GLY A 96 -3.28 -4.60 6.19
CA GLY A 96 -3.51 -6.03 6.23
C GLY A 96 -2.29 -6.86 5.80
N ASN A 97 -2.54 -8.11 5.42
CA ASN A 97 -1.51 -9.06 5.03
C ASN A 97 -1.07 -8.87 3.57
N ASN A 98 0.15 -9.27 3.25
CA ASN A 98 0.71 -9.25 1.90
C ASN A 98 0.70 -7.85 1.23
N PHE A 99 0.82 -6.79 2.02
CA PHE A 99 0.97 -5.45 1.49
C PHE A 99 2.36 -5.28 0.85
N GLN A 100 2.40 -4.78 -0.38
CA GLN A 100 3.65 -4.52 -1.10
C GLN A 100 3.77 -3.03 -1.40
N ILE A 101 4.87 -2.41 -0.94
CA ILE A 101 5.14 -0.99 -1.10
C ILE A 101 6.34 -0.82 -2.03
N GLY A 102 6.17 -0.11 -3.13
CA GLY A 102 7.25 0.15 -4.10
C GLY A 102 8.32 1.12 -3.57
N THR A 103 9.48 1.10 -4.20
CA THR A 103 10.62 1.97 -3.88
C THR A 103 10.21 3.45 -3.91
N LEU A 104 10.76 4.26 -2.96
CA LEU A 104 10.52 5.70 -2.85
C LEU A 104 9.04 6.09 -2.66
N SER A 105 8.22 5.16 -2.19
CA SER A 105 6.83 5.48 -1.84
C SER A 105 6.73 6.07 -0.45
N ASP A 106 5.71 6.91 -0.26
CA ASP A 106 5.47 7.66 0.95
C ASP A 106 4.01 7.54 1.40
N ILE A 107 3.79 7.13 2.66
CA ILE A 107 2.47 6.98 3.28
C ILE A 107 2.39 7.95 4.45
N GLN A 108 1.53 8.95 4.34
CA GLN A 108 1.47 10.09 5.27
C GLN A 108 0.79 9.83 6.60
N GLY A 109 0.37 8.59 6.86
CA GLY A 109 -0.20 8.19 8.14
C GLY A 109 -1.73 8.30 8.21
N HIS A 110 -2.29 7.82 9.34
CA HIS A 110 -3.74 7.73 9.54
C HIS A 110 -4.47 6.99 8.42
N CYS A 111 -3.81 6.02 7.78
CA CYS A 111 -4.33 5.28 6.64
C CYS A 111 -4.80 3.88 7.04
N THR A 112 -5.83 3.38 6.35
CA THR A 112 -6.27 1.98 6.44
C THR A 112 -6.07 1.32 5.08
N ILE A 113 -5.41 0.16 5.05
CA ILE A 113 -5.05 -0.55 3.82
C ILE A 113 -5.42 -2.02 4.00
N GLY A 114 -6.14 -2.58 3.05
CA GLY A 114 -6.59 -3.97 3.06
C GLY A 114 -5.48 -4.98 2.74
N ASP A 115 -5.90 -6.21 2.53
CA ASP A 115 -5.00 -7.32 2.20
C ASP A 115 -4.59 -7.28 0.72
N TYR A 116 -3.39 -7.80 0.42
CA TYR A 116 -2.90 -7.96 -0.95
C TYR A 116 -2.86 -6.68 -1.78
N VAL A 117 -2.76 -5.52 -1.16
CA VAL A 117 -2.57 -4.25 -1.86
C VAL A 117 -1.14 -4.18 -2.41
N ARG A 118 -1.00 -3.68 -3.64
CA ARG A 118 0.29 -3.51 -4.29
C ARG A 118 0.46 -2.09 -4.78
N THR A 119 1.43 -1.38 -4.22
CA THR A 119 1.86 -0.09 -4.75
C THR A 119 3.19 -0.25 -5.48
N HIS A 120 3.31 0.39 -6.62
CA HIS A 120 4.57 0.52 -7.34
C HIS A 120 5.41 1.68 -6.80
N SER A 121 6.56 1.95 -7.44
CA SER A 121 7.50 2.98 -7.00
C SER A 121 6.92 4.39 -7.08
N ASN A 122 7.38 5.27 -6.17
CA ASN A 122 7.00 6.69 -6.13
C ASN A 122 5.48 6.93 -5.98
N VAL A 123 4.79 6.07 -5.26
CA VAL A 123 3.39 6.28 -4.90
C VAL A 123 3.31 7.12 -3.64
N HIS A 124 2.51 8.19 -3.68
CA HIS A 124 2.21 9.01 -2.51
C HIS A 124 0.79 8.72 -2.03
N ILE A 125 0.64 8.39 -0.75
CA ILE A 125 -0.66 8.16 -0.09
C ILE A 125 -0.86 9.23 0.98
N GLY A 126 -1.74 10.19 0.69
CA GLY A 126 -2.10 11.26 1.62
C GLY A 126 -2.83 10.74 2.85
N GLN A 127 -2.76 11.51 3.95
CA GLN A 127 -3.40 11.16 5.23
C GLN A 127 -4.89 10.85 5.07
N HIS A 128 -5.40 10.01 5.98
CA HIS A 128 -6.79 9.61 6.06
C HIS A 128 -7.31 8.80 4.87
N SER A 129 -6.42 8.32 4.01
CA SER A 129 -6.80 7.45 2.90
C SER A 129 -7.21 6.06 3.39
N SER A 130 -8.25 5.50 2.75
CA SER A 130 -8.73 4.13 2.97
C SER A 130 -8.63 3.35 1.67
N ILE A 131 -7.91 2.24 1.68
CA ILE A 131 -7.65 1.40 0.50
C ILE A 131 -8.14 -0.01 0.82
N GLY A 132 -9.05 -0.53 0.02
CA GLY A 132 -9.57 -1.89 0.11
C GLY A 132 -8.53 -2.95 -0.24
N SER A 133 -8.97 -4.20 -0.35
CA SER A 133 -8.11 -5.33 -0.65
C SER A 133 -7.91 -5.52 -2.16
N PHE A 134 -6.80 -6.16 -2.54
CA PHE A 134 -6.47 -6.49 -3.93
C PHE A 134 -6.36 -5.29 -4.87
N VAL A 135 -6.08 -4.10 -4.33
CA VAL A 135 -5.90 -2.87 -5.11
C VAL A 135 -4.48 -2.81 -5.69
N TRP A 136 -4.40 -2.35 -6.94
CA TRP A 136 -3.13 -2.08 -7.62
C TRP A 136 -2.97 -0.60 -7.88
N ILE A 137 -1.88 -0.01 -7.39
CA ILE A 137 -1.53 1.41 -7.58
C ILE A 137 -0.19 1.48 -8.30
N PHE A 138 -0.19 2.01 -9.50
CA PHE A 138 0.96 2.03 -10.40
C PHE A 138 1.89 3.23 -10.14
N PRO A 139 3.10 3.26 -10.76
CA PRO A 139 4.11 4.28 -10.43
C PRO A 139 3.62 5.71 -10.52
N TYR A 140 4.11 6.56 -9.62
CA TYR A 140 3.84 8.01 -9.59
C TYR A 140 2.37 8.38 -9.40
N VAL A 141 1.55 7.51 -8.87
CA VAL A 141 0.18 7.85 -8.46
C VAL A 141 0.23 8.66 -7.17
N VAL A 142 -0.60 9.71 -7.11
CA VAL A 142 -0.73 10.58 -5.94
C VAL A 142 -2.17 10.55 -5.44
N LEU A 143 -2.36 10.11 -4.19
CA LEU A 143 -3.60 10.25 -3.45
C LEU A 143 -3.49 11.50 -2.57
N THR A 144 -4.30 12.51 -2.86
CA THR A 144 -4.27 13.80 -2.16
C THR A 144 -5.26 13.84 -1.00
N ASN A 145 -5.13 14.83 -0.09
CA ASN A 145 -5.97 14.90 1.11
C ASN A 145 -6.36 16.32 1.52
N ASP A 146 -5.84 17.36 0.86
CA ASP A 146 -6.20 18.75 1.14
C ASP A 146 -7.11 19.30 0.03
N PRO A 147 -8.42 19.51 0.31
CA PRO A 147 -9.37 19.95 -0.73
C PRO A 147 -9.18 21.39 -1.17
N HIS A 148 -8.57 22.25 -0.37
CA HIS A 148 -8.38 23.67 -0.65
C HIS A 148 -7.00 24.15 -0.15
N PRO A 149 -5.89 23.63 -0.71
CA PRO A 149 -4.55 23.88 -0.15
C PRO A 149 -4.17 25.37 -0.14
N PRO A 150 -3.70 25.89 1.03
CA PRO A 150 -3.65 25.23 2.30
C PRO A 150 -4.98 25.29 3.07
N SER A 151 -5.42 24.19 3.68
CA SER A 151 -6.60 24.19 4.52
C SER A 151 -6.40 23.37 5.82
N GLU A 152 -7.27 23.66 6.81
CA GLU A 152 -7.31 22.86 8.05
C GLU A 152 -8.14 21.58 7.92
N ILE A 153 -8.82 21.41 6.76
CA ILE A 153 -9.66 20.24 6.49
C ILE A 153 -8.85 19.20 5.74
N MET A 154 -8.80 17.99 6.28
CA MET A 154 -8.17 16.84 5.63
C MET A 154 -9.22 15.83 5.18
N GLN A 155 -9.24 15.48 3.92
CA GLN A 155 -10.14 14.50 3.32
C GLN A 155 -9.33 13.47 2.55
N GLY A 156 -9.10 12.31 3.13
CA GLY A 156 -8.43 11.21 2.45
C GLY A 156 -9.25 10.64 1.28
N VAL A 157 -8.61 9.85 0.47
CA VAL A 157 -9.21 9.13 -0.66
C VAL A 157 -9.73 7.78 -0.18
N THR A 158 -10.86 7.34 -0.73
CA THR A 158 -11.36 5.96 -0.55
C THR A 158 -11.19 5.18 -1.84
N ILE A 159 -10.46 4.07 -1.81
CA ILE A 159 -10.32 3.14 -2.93
C ILE A 159 -10.89 1.80 -2.49
N MET A 160 -11.91 1.29 -3.21
CA MET A 160 -12.54 0.01 -2.90
C MET A 160 -11.79 -1.17 -3.54
N ASP A 161 -12.20 -2.37 -3.21
CA ASP A 161 -11.52 -3.62 -3.58
C ASP A 161 -11.33 -3.77 -5.09
N PHE A 162 -10.26 -4.45 -5.48
CA PHE A 162 -9.92 -4.78 -6.87
C PHE A 162 -9.70 -3.61 -7.83
N ALA A 163 -9.75 -2.37 -7.35
CA ALA A 163 -9.49 -1.20 -8.19
C ALA A 163 -8.04 -1.17 -8.69
N VAL A 164 -7.85 -0.56 -9.86
CA VAL A 164 -6.54 -0.38 -10.49
C VAL A 164 -6.37 1.09 -10.85
N ILE A 165 -5.31 1.72 -10.32
CA ILE A 165 -4.97 3.11 -10.58
C ILE A 165 -3.69 3.14 -11.42
N ALA A 166 -3.80 3.50 -12.70
CA ALA A 166 -2.67 3.49 -13.60
C ALA A 166 -1.72 4.69 -13.39
N THR A 167 -0.53 4.57 -13.93
CA THR A 167 0.65 5.42 -13.76
C THR A 167 0.33 6.92 -13.88
N MET A 168 0.95 7.73 -12.99
CA MET A 168 0.89 9.20 -12.99
C MET A 168 -0.53 9.79 -12.82
N SER A 169 -1.46 9.04 -12.26
CA SER A 169 -2.80 9.54 -11.96
C SER A 169 -2.85 10.26 -10.61
N VAL A 170 -3.71 11.27 -10.51
CA VAL A 170 -3.97 12.01 -9.27
C VAL A 170 -5.41 11.74 -8.86
N ILE A 171 -5.58 11.33 -7.60
CA ILE A 171 -6.89 11.13 -6.98
C ILE A 171 -7.12 12.27 -5.99
N LEU A 172 -8.18 13.04 -6.25
CA LEU A 172 -8.47 14.27 -5.51
C LEU A 172 -9.05 13.99 -4.11
N PRO A 173 -8.92 14.93 -3.16
CA PRO A 173 -9.39 14.76 -1.79
C PRO A 173 -10.88 14.38 -1.72
N GLY A 174 -11.21 13.42 -0.85
CA GLY A 174 -12.58 12.92 -0.67
C GLY A 174 -13.12 12.07 -1.82
N ALA A 175 -12.34 11.82 -2.87
CA ALA A 175 -12.78 10.96 -3.97
C ALA A 175 -12.98 9.51 -3.51
N THR A 176 -13.98 8.84 -4.09
CA THR A 176 -14.27 7.43 -3.89
C THR A 176 -14.12 6.67 -5.20
N ILE A 177 -13.11 5.83 -5.27
CA ILE A 177 -12.89 4.91 -6.39
C ILE A 177 -13.59 3.59 -6.04
N SER A 178 -14.66 3.28 -6.75
CA SER A 178 -15.51 2.12 -6.49
C SER A 178 -14.83 0.80 -6.87
N GLU A 179 -15.41 -0.31 -6.45
CA GLU A 179 -14.88 -1.66 -6.67
C GLU A 179 -14.66 -1.95 -8.16
N GLY A 180 -13.55 -2.62 -8.47
CA GLY A 180 -13.21 -3.06 -9.81
C GLY A 180 -12.96 -1.95 -10.85
N VAL A 181 -12.91 -0.69 -10.41
CA VAL A 181 -12.65 0.44 -11.31
C VAL A 181 -11.22 0.40 -11.85
N PHE A 182 -11.08 0.73 -13.11
CA PHE A 182 -9.79 1.02 -13.73
C PHE A 182 -9.67 2.52 -14.03
N ILE A 183 -8.67 3.16 -13.44
CA ILE A 183 -8.28 4.55 -13.75
C ILE A 183 -7.13 4.51 -14.76
N GLY A 184 -7.34 5.10 -15.93
CA GLY A 184 -6.33 5.22 -16.98
C GLY A 184 -5.16 6.10 -16.55
N ALA A 185 -3.99 5.89 -17.16
CA ALA A 185 -2.80 6.68 -16.83
C ALA A 185 -3.01 8.19 -17.04
N GLN A 186 -2.30 9.01 -16.25
CA GLN A 186 -2.35 10.47 -16.31
C GLN A 186 -3.76 11.07 -16.11
N SER A 187 -4.59 10.41 -15.32
CA SER A 187 -5.95 10.86 -15.02
C SER A 187 -6.01 11.68 -13.73
N CYS A 188 -6.91 12.68 -13.71
CA CYS A 188 -7.23 13.45 -12.50
C CYS A 188 -8.68 13.16 -12.11
N VAL A 189 -8.87 12.40 -11.00
CA VAL A 189 -10.16 11.84 -10.60
C VAL A 189 -10.65 12.48 -9.32
N GLY A 190 -11.86 13.08 -9.37
CA GLY A 190 -12.60 13.57 -8.20
C GLY A 190 -13.98 12.94 -8.10
N GLY A 191 -14.62 13.12 -6.93
CA GLY A 191 -15.96 12.62 -6.67
C GLY A 191 -16.03 11.08 -6.56
N LYS A 192 -17.18 10.49 -6.88
CA LYS A 192 -17.42 9.05 -6.78
C LYS A 192 -17.51 8.42 -8.17
N THR A 193 -16.75 7.34 -8.37
CA THR A 193 -16.82 6.54 -9.60
C THR A 193 -17.92 5.46 -9.50
N GLU A 194 -18.33 4.90 -10.62
CA GLU A 194 -19.21 3.72 -10.66
C GLU A 194 -18.39 2.43 -10.74
N ALA A 195 -18.83 1.38 -10.04
CA ALA A 195 -18.14 0.09 -10.02
C ALA A 195 -17.90 -0.48 -11.43
N ASP A 196 -16.87 -1.30 -11.57
CA ASP A 196 -16.49 -1.99 -12.81
C ASP A 196 -16.38 -1.09 -14.05
N SER A 197 -16.10 0.20 -13.83
CA SER A 197 -16.03 1.20 -14.89
C SER A 197 -14.62 1.68 -15.13
N PHE A 198 -14.36 2.08 -16.39
CA PHE A 198 -13.12 2.70 -16.83
C PHE A 198 -13.26 4.21 -16.89
N TYR A 199 -12.37 4.91 -16.20
CA TYR A 199 -12.27 6.37 -16.19
C TYR A 199 -10.92 6.81 -16.74
N ALA A 200 -10.88 7.90 -17.52
CA ALA A 200 -9.63 8.46 -18.00
C ALA A 200 -9.75 9.96 -18.27
N GLY A 201 -8.61 10.66 -18.29
CA GLY A 201 -8.46 12.07 -18.62
C GLY A 201 -8.32 13.00 -17.42
N SER A 202 -8.16 14.30 -17.68
CA SER A 202 -8.05 15.37 -16.67
C SER A 202 -8.92 16.56 -17.08
N PRO A 203 -10.09 16.77 -16.44
CA PRO A 203 -10.71 15.90 -15.44
C PRO A 203 -11.15 14.55 -16.01
N ALA A 204 -11.04 13.50 -15.19
CA ALA A 204 -11.39 12.14 -15.61
C ALA A 204 -12.90 11.98 -15.85
N LYS A 205 -13.24 11.29 -16.93
CA LYS A 205 -14.63 10.97 -17.28
C LYS A 205 -14.77 9.45 -17.46
N LYS A 206 -15.98 8.95 -17.23
CA LYS A 206 -16.33 7.55 -17.52
C LYS A 206 -16.26 7.30 -19.02
N ILE A 207 -15.44 6.34 -19.43
CA ILE A 207 -15.26 5.90 -20.82
C ILE A 207 -16.21 4.72 -21.12
N GLY A 208 -16.48 3.88 -20.13
CA GLY A 208 -17.35 2.72 -20.26
C GLY A 208 -17.07 1.66 -19.22
N PRO A 209 -17.59 0.44 -19.37
CA PRO A 209 -17.27 -0.66 -18.48
C PRO A 209 -15.83 -1.16 -18.71
N THR A 210 -15.18 -1.65 -17.63
CA THR A 210 -13.80 -2.19 -17.71
C THR A 210 -13.67 -3.37 -18.67
N SER A 211 -14.73 -4.14 -18.87
CA SER A 211 -14.77 -5.28 -19.81
C SER A 211 -14.52 -4.90 -21.28
N LYS A 212 -14.64 -3.64 -21.64
CA LYS A 212 -14.26 -3.12 -22.99
C LYS A 212 -12.73 -3.10 -23.20
N ILE A 213 -11.95 -3.08 -22.14
CA ILE A 213 -10.48 -3.15 -22.23
C ILE A 213 -10.10 -4.60 -22.52
N LYS A 214 -9.42 -4.83 -23.64
CA LYS A 214 -9.06 -6.17 -24.09
C LYS A 214 -7.60 -6.51 -23.77
N LEU A 215 -7.35 -7.79 -23.53
CA LEU A 215 -5.99 -8.33 -23.45
C LEU A 215 -5.25 -8.07 -24.75
N LYS A 216 -3.93 -7.85 -24.64
CA LYS A 216 -3.04 -7.63 -25.79
C LYS A 216 -2.38 -8.94 -26.27
N ASP A 217 -3.01 -10.09 -26.02
CA ASP A 217 -2.55 -11.44 -26.36
C ASP A 217 -3.18 -12.01 -27.64
N GLY A 218 -4.01 -11.22 -28.34
CA GLY A 218 -4.70 -11.62 -29.55
C GLY A 218 -6.00 -12.40 -29.34
N THR A 219 -6.36 -12.75 -28.10
CA THR A 219 -7.59 -13.52 -27.80
C THR A 219 -8.87 -12.69 -27.88
N GLY A 220 -8.77 -11.35 -27.71
CA GLY A 220 -9.94 -10.48 -27.61
C GLY A 220 -10.70 -10.59 -26.30
N ASN A 221 -10.22 -11.37 -25.34
CA ASN A 221 -10.82 -11.48 -24.03
C ASN A 221 -10.72 -10.18 -23.23
N PRO A 222 -11.66 -9.89 -22.30
CA PRO A 222 -11.55 -8.75 -21.40
C PRO A 222 -10.30 -8.84 -20.52
N ALA A 223 -9.61 -7.71 -20.34
CA ALA A 223 -8.49 -7.59 -19.42
C ALA A 223 -8.95 -7.39 -17.95
N TYR A 224 -10.22 -7.07 -17.75
CA TYR A 224 -10.81 -6.88 -16.43
C TYR A 224 -12.13 -7.64 -16.30
N PRO A 225 -12.42 -8.19 -15.12
CA PRO A 225 -11.62 -8.10 -13.88
C PRO A 225 -10.28 -8.81 -14.04
N TRP A 226 -9.17 -8.15 -13.67
CA TRP A 226 -7.82 -8.67 -13.84
C TRP A 226 -7.59 -10.03 -13.16
N ARG A 227 -8.29 -10.34 -12.08
CA ARG A 227 -8.21 -11.59 -11.33
C ARG A 227 -8.60 -12.82 -12.15
N THR A 228 -9.26 -12.67 -13.28
CA THR A 228 -9.63 -13.79 -14.15
C THR A 228 -8.45 -14.40 -14.90
N HIS A 229 -7.40 -13.62 -15.13
CA HIS A 229 -6.23 -14.07 -15.89
C HIS A 229 -4.88 -13.85 -15.17
N PHE A 230 -4.79 -12.94 -14.19
CA PHE A 230 -3.55 -12.68 -13.46
C PHE A 230 -3.60 -13.30 -12.06
N LYS A 231 -2.86 -14.42 -11.90
CA LYS A 231 -2.83 -15.20 -10.65
C LYS A 231 -1.45 -15.25 -10.01
N ARG A 232 -0.43 -14.74 -10.69
CA ARG A 232 0.95 -14.77 -10.21
C ARG A 232 1.12 -14.02 -8.90
N GLY A 233 1.69 -14.71 -7.90
CA GLY A 233 1.99 -14.13 -6.58
C GLY A 233 0.79 -14.09 -5.62
N TYR A 234 -0.28 -14.83 -5.93
CA TYR A 234 -1.39 -15.09 -5.01
C TYR A 234 -1.42 -16.58 -4.61
N PRO A 235 -1.69 -16.91 -3.33
CA PRO A 235 -1.89 -18.29 -2.89
C PRO A 235 -3.05 -18.96 -3.59
N THR A 236 -2.99 -20.29 -3.72
CA THR A 236 -4.03 -21.09 -4.37
C THR A 236 -5.41 -20.87 -3.74
N GLU A 237 -5.47 -20.78 -2.42
CA GLU A 237 -6.70 -20.58 -1.67
C GLU A 237 -7.40 -19.25 -2.03
N ILE A 238 -6.61 -18.20 -2.25
CA ILE A 238 -7.12 -16.89 -2.70
C ILE A 238 -7.66 -16.97 -4.12
N VAL A 239 -6.93 -17.67 -5.01
CA VAL A 239 -7.35 -17.85 -6.41
C VAL A 239 -8.65 -18.68 -6.49
N GLU A 240 -8.79 -19.69 -5.65
CA GLU A 240 -10.02 -20.50 -5.57
C GLU A 240 -11.22 -19.68 -5.07
N GLN A 241 -11.02 -18.79 -4.08
CA GLN A 241 -12.07 -17.89 -3.63
C GLN A 241 -12.59 -16.99 -4.77
N TRP A 242 -11.68 -16.45 -5.58
CA TRP A 242 -12.06 -15.62 -6.73
C TRP A 242 -12.90 -16.38 -7.76
N ASN A 243 -12.60 -17.65 -7.96
CA ASN A 243 -13.36 -18.50 -8.90
C ASN A 243 -14.78 -18.81 -8.37
N LYS A 244 -14.95 -18.92 -7.05
CA LYS A 244 -16.25 -19.18 -6.41
C LYS A 244 -17.17 -17.94 -6.37
N SER A 245 -16.61 -16.73 -6.35
CA SER A 245 -17.38 -15.49 -6.32
C SER A 245 -17.88 -15.03 -7.70
N GLN A 246 -17.66 -15.84 -8.74
CA GLN A 246 -18.12 -15.57 -10.12
C GLN A 246 -19.43 -16.29 -10.51
N PHE A 247 -20.08 -16.97 -9.55
CA PHE A 247 -21.35 -17.68 -9.77
C PHE A 247 -22.46 -17.15 -8.85
#